data_0ae0694eaa6ff426465af806b808f28c
#
_entry.id   0ae0694eaa6ff426465af806b808f28c
#
_cell.length_a   1.000
_cell.length_b   1.000
_cell.length_c   1.000
_cell.angle_alpha   90.00
_cell.angle_beta   90.00
_cell.angle_gamma   90.00
#
_symmetry.space_group_name_H-M   'P 1'
#
loop_
_entity.id
_entity.type
_entity.pdbx_description
1 polymer ?
#
loop_
_entity_poly.entity_id
_entity_poly.type
_entity_poly.pdbx_seq_one_letter_code
_entity_poly.pdbx_strand_id
1 'polypeptide(L)'
;MALPAWLKTAVFYEIYPQSFYDSNADGIGDLEGIIQKLDYVKGLGCNALWINPCFESPFMDAGYDVSDYKKIAPRYGTNEDAKRLFEEAHQRGMKVLFDLVPGHTSDRHPWFLRSKEAGENEYSARYVWTPNVFVYPEHYRWVSGVCDRDGNYMVNFFSSQPALNYGFEQRTEPWQLPPEHPAARATLEAMKDVMRFWMDMGCDGFRVDMAA
;
A
#
# COMPACT_ATOMS: atom_id res chain seq x y z
N MET A 1 -23.41 4.36 1.19
CA MET A 1 -23.01 3.54 2.37
C MET A 1 -22.88 4.48 3.57
N ALA A 2 -23.44 4.16 4.73
CA ALA A 2 -23.28 5.02 5.91
C ALA A 2 -21.87 4.84 6.51
N LEU A 3 -21.25 5.94 6.93
CA LEU A 3 -19.97 5.89 7.64
C LEU A 3 -20.11 5.15 8.97
N PRO A 4 -19.10 4.40 9.43
CA PRO A 4 -19.10 3.78 10.75
C PRO A 4 -19.35 4.82 11.85
N ALA A 5 -20.16 4.47 12.85
CA ALA A 5 -20.55 5.43 13.89
C ALA A 5 -19.34 6.00 14.67
N TRP A 6 -18.33 5.17 14.93
CA TRP A 6 -17.13 5.56 15.65
C TRP A 6 -16.32 6.64 14.93
N LEU A 7 -16.38 6.69 13.60
CA LEU A 7 -15.60 7.67 12.80
C LEU A 7 -16.05 9.12 13.05
N LYS A 8 -17.31 9.33 13.49
CA LYS A 8 -17.84 10.67 13.80
C LYS A 8 -17.18 11.32 15.01
N THR A 9 -16.61 10.52 15.91
CA THR A 9 -15.97 10.97 17.15
C THR A 9 -14.51 10.56 17.23
N ALA A 10 -13.94 10.08 16.11
CA ALA A 10 -12.56 9.66 16.05
C ALA A 10 -11.61 10.85 16.18
N VAL A 11 -10.64 10.72 17.08
CA VAL A 11 -9.47 11.58 17.18
C VAL A 11 -8.27 10.70 16.89
N PHE A 12 -7.67 10.93 15.73
CA PHE A 12 -6.57 10.10 15.25
C PHE A 12 -5.22 10.56 15.82
N TYR A 13 -4.39 9.57 16.17
CA TYR A 13 -2.97 9.75 16.37
C TYR A 13 -2.23 9.07 15.22
N GLU A 14 -1.53 9.84 14.40
CA GLU A 14 -0.71 9.32 13.31
C GLU A 14 0.62 8.83 13.85
N ILE A 15 1.04 7.63 13.46
CA ILE A 15 2.29 7.01 13.88
C ILE A 15 3.11 6.61 12.66
N TYR A 16 4.32 7.18 12.55
CA TYR A 16 5.37 6.65 11.71
C TYR A 16 6.19 5.66 12.52
N PRO A 17 6.05 4.32 12.30
CA PRO A 17 6.62 3.31 13.20
C PRO A 17 8.10 3.52 13.45
N GLN A 18 8.88 3.77 12.40
CA GLN A 18 10.34 3.90 12.46
C GLN A 18 10.83 4.88 13.54
N SER A 19 10.09 5.96 13.80
CA SER A 19 10.53 7.04 14.70
C SER A 19 9.71 7.18 15.97
N PHE A 20 8.75 6.27 16.22
CA PHE A 20 7.83 6.42 17.35
C PHE A 20 8.39 5.89 18.66
N TYR A 21 8.66 4.59 18.75
CA TYR A 21 9.25 3.99 19.95
C TYR A 21 9.96 2.67 19.60
N ASP A 22 11.23 2.60 19.91
CA ASP A 22 12.10 1.44 19.72
C ASP A 22 12.02 0.57 20.98
N SER A 23 11.45 -0.63 20.84
CA SER A 23 11.24 -1.55 21.98
C SER A 23 12.44 -2.46 22.25
N ASN A 24 13.31 -2.64 21.26
CA ASN A 24 14.40 -3.62 21.29
C ASN A 24 15.81 -2.99 21.26
N ALA A 25 15.88 -1.63 21.18
CA ALA A 25 17.11 -0.84 21.17
C ALA A 25 17.98 -1.06 19.92
N ASP A 26 17.36 -1.33 18.76
CA ASP A 26 18.06 -1.44 17.48
C ASP A 26 18.15 -0.10 16.71
N GLY A 27 17.57 0.95 17.25
CA GLY A 27 17.53 2.30 16.65
C GLY A 27 16.32 2.53 15.74
N ILE A 28 15.41 1.57 15.63
CA ILE A 28 14.20 1.64 14.77
C ILE A 28 12.97 1.38 15.66
N GLY A 29 12.00 2.28 15.62
CA GLY A 29 10.70 2.04 16.28
C GLY A 29 9.95 0.89 15.62
N ASP A 30 9.13 0.18 16.40
CA ASP A 30 8.49 -1.06 16.01
C ASP A 30 7.03 -1.18 16.52
N LEU A 31 6.31 -2.24 16.09
CA LEU A 31 4.92 -2.49 16.50
C LEU A 31 4.80 -2.78 17.98
N GLU A 32 5.76 -3.47 18.58
CA GLU A 32 5.82 -3.69 20.03
C GLU A 32 5.94 -2.36 20.78
N GLY A 33 6.78 -1.45 20.29
CA GLY A 33 6.90 -0.10 20.83
C GLY A 33 5.59 0.69 20.76
N ILE A 34 4.83 0.53 19.68
CA ILE A 34 3.49 1.12 19.58
C ILE A 34 2.57 0.53 20.66
N ILE A 35 2.56 -0.79 20.81
CA ILE A 35 1.75 -1.48 21.85
C ILE A 35 2.07 -0.93 23.24
N GLN A 36 3.35 -0.80 23.58
CA GLN A 36 3.80 -0.28 24.88
C GLN A 36 3.37 1.18 25.14
N LYS A 37 3.06 1.94 24.09
CA LYS A 37 2.66 3.36 24.16
C LYS A 37 1.17 3.61 23.95
N LEU A 38 0.34 2.58 23.82
CA LEU A 38 -1.11 2.74 23.61
C LEU A 38 -1.78 3.55 24.74
N ASP A 39 -1.41 3.31 25.99
CA ASP A 39 -1.97 4.05 27.14
C ASP A 39 -1.55 5.52 27.15
N TYR A 40 -0.34 5.84 26.67
CA TYR A 40 0.08 7.22 26.46
C TYR A 40 -0.79 7.91 25.40
N VAL A 41 -0.97 7.28 24.23
CA VAL A 41 -1.78 7.85 23.15
C VAL A 41 -3.24 8.03 23.58
N LYS A 42 -3.80 7.04 24.28
CA LYS A 42 -5.15 7.14 24.88
C LYS A 42 -5.24 8.27 25.88
N GLY A 43 -4.22 8.46 26.72
CA GLY A 43 -4.14 9.55 27.70
C GLY A 43 -4.14 10.95 27.10
N LEU A 44 -3.76 11.10 25.83
CA LEU A 44 -3.87 12.34 25.06
C LEU A 44 -5.30 12.63 24.57
N GLY A 45 -6.24 11.69 24.76
CA GLY A 45 -7.62 11.79 24.28
C GLY A 45 -7.83 11.22 22.86
N CYS A 46 -6.81 10.58 22.27
CA CYS A 46 -6.95 9.91 20.97
C CYS A 46 -7.62 8.54 21.15
N ASN A 47 -8.51 8.19 20.23
CA ASN A 47 -9.25 6.94 20.22
C ASN A 47 -9.13 6.17 18.91
N ALA A 48 -8.27 6.63 18.01
CA ALA A 48 -7.94 5.94 16.75
C ALA A 48 -6.47 6.15 16.40
N LEU A 49 -5.85 5.12 15.85
CA LEU A 49 -4.49 5.17 15.31
C LEU A 49 -4.53 5.14 13.78
N TRP A 50 -3.65 5.90 13.17
CA TRP A 50 -3.27 5.75 11.77
C TRP A 50 -1.80 5.39 11.72
N ILE A 51 -1.50 4.16 11.31
CA ILE A 51 -0.14 3.65 11.18
C ILE A 51 0.33 3.88 9.75
N ASN A 52 1.39 4.69 9.57
CA ASN A 52 2.05 4.89 8.28
C ASN A 52 2.57 3.56 7.72
N PRO A 53 2.93 3.47 6.41
CA PRO A 53 3.25 2.20 5.77
C PRO A 53 4.23 1.35 6.57
N CYS A 54 3.79 0.17 6.96
CA CYS A 54 4.57 -0.80 7.74
C CYS A 54 4.70 -2.17 7.06
N PHE A 55 4.22 -2.29 5.82
CA PHE A 55 4.33 -3.52 5.03
C PHE A 55 5.76 -3.73 4.51
N GLU A 56 6.04 -4.94 4.05
CA GLU A 56 7.34 -5.27 3.44
C GLU A 56 7.66 -4.30 2.30
N SER A 57 8.85 -3.71 2.37
CA SER A 57 9.30 -2.66 1.46
C SER A 57 10.82 -2.65 1.38
N PRO A 58 11.43 -2.27 0.26
CA PRO A 58 12.85 -1.90 0.21
C PRO A 58 13.16 -0.54 0.88
N PHE A 59 12.13 0.19 1.34
CA PHE A 59 12.25 1.49 2.01
C PHE A 59 12.98 2.58 1.23
N MET A 60 12.83 2.59 -0.09
CA MET A 60 13.34 3.68 -0.92
C MET A 60 12.46 4.93 -0.82
N ASP A 61 11.21 4.75 -0.37
CA ASP A 61 10.24 5.83 -0.11
C ASP A 61 9.50 5.57 1.21
N ALA A 62 10.24 5.46 2.30
CA ALA A 62 9.72 5.40 3.68
C ALA A 62 8.62 4.32 3.91
N GLY A 63 8.56 3.29 3.07
CA GLY A 63 7.57 2.21 3.12
C GLY A 63 6.40 2.37 2.14
N TYR A 64 6.28 3.51 1.44
CA TYR A 64 5.27 3.68 0.39
C TYR A 64 5.57 2.86 -0.88
N ASP A 65 6.77 2.37 -1.05
CA ASP A 65 7.19 1.43 -2.09
C ASP A 65 7.01 -0.03 -1.62
N VAL A 66 5.75 -0.46 -1.53
CA VAL A 66 5.38 -1.79 -0.97
C VAL A 66 5.80 -2.92 -1.90
N SER A 67 6.52 -3.91 -1.36
CA SER A 67 6.91 -5.13 -2.07
C SER A 67 6.08 -6.37 -1.68
N ASP A 68 5.40 -6.37 -0.54
CA ASP A 68 4.40 -7.37 -0.14
C ASP A 68 3.38 -6.73 0.79
N TYR A 69 2.13 -6.61 0.31
CA TYR A 69 1.03 -6.00 1.07
C TYR A 69 0.50 -6.83 2.24
N LYS A 70 0.78 -8.14 2.26
CA LYS A 70 0.26 -9.07 3.29
C LYS A 70 1.31 -9.46 4.32
N LYS A 71 2.42 -8.73 4.37
CA LYS A 71 3.52 -9.00 5.28
C LYS A 71 3.99 -7.69 5.93
N ILE A 72 4.09 -7.70 7.25
CA ILE A 72 4.76 -6.64 8.01
C ILE A 72 6.25 -6.68 7.69
N ALA A 73 6.86 -5.51 7.50
CA ALA A 73 8.30 -5.42 7.31
C ALA A 73 9.05 -5.95 8.54
N PRO A 74 10.03 -6.85 8.39
CA PRO A 74 10.74 -7.46 9.52
C PRO A 74 11.35 -6.48 10.51
N ARG A 75 11.69 -5.27 10.06
CA ARG A 75 12.19 -4.19 10.92
C ARG A 75 11.17 -3.67 11.91
N TYR A 76 9.88 -3.86 11.65
CA TYR A 76 8.78 -3.41 12.50
C TYR A 76 8.13 -4.54 13.30
N GLY A 77 8.43 -5.80 12.98
CA GLY A 77 7.86 -6.97 13.62
C GLY A 77 7.29 -7.97 12.62
N THR A 78 6.22 -8.63 13.03
CA THR A 78 5.56 -9.71 12.29
C THR A 78 4.07 -9.44 12.12
N ASN A 79 3.39 -10.26 11.32
CA ASN A 79 1.91 -10.21 11.20
C ASN A 79 1.23 -10.51 12.55
N GLU A 80 1.83 -11.37 13.37
CA GLU A 80 1.30 -11.68 14.71
C GLU A 80 1.42 -10.47 15.65
N ASP A 81 2.49 -9.67 15.52
CA ASP A 81 2.63 -8.41 16.27
C ASP A 81 1.59 -7.39 15.82
N ALA A 82 1.27 -7.32 14.52
CA ALA A 82 0.19 -6.48 14.02
C ALA A 82 -1.17 -6.91 14.59
N LYS A 83 -1.45 -8.21 14.59
CA LYS A 83 -2.68 -8.76 15.20
C LYS A 83 -2.77 -8.42 16.68
N ARG A 84 -1.69 -8.58 17.41
CA ARG A 84 -1.60 -8.21 18.83
C ARG A 84 -1.81 -6.69 19.04
N LEU A 85 -1.28 -5.85 18.16
CA LEU A 85 -1.53 -4.41 18.21
C LEU A 85 -3.04 -4.10 18.08
N PHE A 86 -3.76 -4.75 17.14
CA PHE A 86 -5.20 -4.57 17.00
C PHE A 86 -5.94 -5.01 18.28
N GLU A 87 -5.62 -6.18 18.82
CA GLU A 87 -6.23 -6.70 20.03
C GLU A 87 -6.01 -5.78 21.24
N GLU A 88 -4.79 -5.31 21.45
CA GLU A 88 -4.42 -4.42 22.57
C GLU A 88 -5.06 -3.02 22.43
N ALA A 89 -5.15 -2.49 21.19
CA ALA A 89 -5.86 -1.25 20.93
C ALA A 89 -7.37 -1.40 21.20
N HIS A 90 -7.98 -2.48 20.75
CA HIS A 90 -9.41 -2.76 20.97
C HIS A 90 -9.76 -2.91 22.44
N GLN A 91 -8.92 -3.57 23.25
CA GLN A 91 -9.11 -3.65 24.71
C GLN A 91 -9.16 -2.28 25.37
N ARG A 92 -8.49 -1.29 24.78
CA ARG A 92 -8.48 0.11 25.23
C ARG A 92 -9.58 0.96 24.61
N GLY A 93 -10.45 0.36 23.77
CA GLY A 93 -11.50 1.06 23.03
C GLY A 93 -10.98 1.94 21.89
N MET A 94 -9.77 1.67 21.40
CA MET A 94 -9.14 2.38 20.28
C MET A 94 -9.33 1.63 18.97
N LYS A 95 -9.33 2.35 17.85
CA LYS A 95 -9.40 1.83 16.49
C LYS A 95 -8.04 1.93 15.81
N VAL A 96 -7.72 1.01 14.90
CA VAL A 96 -6.44 1.02 14.17
C VAL A 96 -6.68 0.96 12.67
N LEU A 97 -6.13 1.95 11.96
CA LEU A 97 -6.08 2.01 10.50
C LEU A 97 -4.65 1.82 10.04
N PHE A 98 -4.47 0.99 9.00
CA PHE A 98 -3.22 0.93 8.27
C PHE A 98 -3.23 1.88 7.08
N ASP A 99 -2.06 2.33 6.66
CA ASP A 99 -1.88 3.06 5.41
C ASP A 99 -1.91 2.07 4.25
N LEU A 100 -2.80 2.28 3.29
CA LEU A 100 -2.92 1.49 2.08
C LEU A 100 -2.43 2.31 0.89
N VAL A 101 -1.48 1.80 0.14
CA VAL A 101 -0.89 2.43 -1.05
C VAL A 101 -1.40 1.71 -2.31
N PRO A 102 -2.59 2.04 -2.82
CA PRO A 102 -3.17 1.28 -3.94
C PRO A 102 -2.70 1.76 -5.32
N GLY A 103 -2.09 2.93 -5.42
CA GLY A 103 -1.75 3.55 -6.71
C GLY A 103 -0.55 2.94 -7.41
N HIS A 104 0.37 2.34 -6.67
CA HIS A 104 1.62 1.76 -7.19
C HIS A 104 2.16 0.69 -6.25
N THR A 105 3.18 -0.02 -6.69
CA THR A 105 3.99 -0.91 -5.84
C THR A 105 5.45 -0.53 -5.92
N SER A 106 6.30 -1.18 -5.13
CA SER A 106 7.72 -1.24 -5.43
C SER A 106 7.98 -1.95 -6.77
N ASP A 107 9.04 -1.58 -7.46
CA ASP A 107 9.57 -2.32 -8.61
C ASP A 107 10.11 -3.72 -8.23
N ARG A 108 10.19 -4.01 -6.92
CA ARG A 108 10.54 -5.34 -6.36
C ARG A 108 9.32 -6.19 -6.01
N HIS A 109 8.11 -5.67 -6.17
CA HIS A 109 6.89 -6.44 -5.93
C HIS A 109 6.79 -7.61 -6.92
N PRO A 110 6.41 -8.83 -6.48
CA PRO A 110 6.28 -10.01 -7.35
C PRO A 110 5.38 -9.77 -8.57
N TRP A 111 4.31 -8.98 -8.44
CA TRP A 111 3.46 -8.62 -9.57
C TRP A 111 4.20 -7.83 -10.63
N PHE A 112 5.07 -6.90 -10.24
CA PHE A 112 5.83 -6.11 -11.21
C PHE A 112 6.96 -6.94 -11.84
N LEU A 113 7.62 -7.79 -11.06
CA LEU A 113 8.65 -8.68 -11.58
C LEU A 113 8.11 -9.59 -12.70
N ARG A 114 6.86 -10.06 -12.55
CA ARG A 114 6.16 -10.81 -13.60
C ARG A 114 5.69 -9.93 -14.76
N SER A 115 5.18 -8.72 -14.47
CA SER A 115 4.66 -7.80 -15.47
C SER A 115 5.72 -7.29 -16.45
N LYS A 116 6.97 -7.16 -16.00
CA LYS A 116 8.10 -6.66 -16.80
C LYS A 116 8.79 -7.72 -17.68
N GLU A 117 8.38 -8.99 -17.61
CA GLU A 117 8.89 -10.06 -18.48
C GLU A 117 8.50 -9.82 -19.93
N ALA A 118 9.34 -10.24 -20.89
CA ALA A 118 9.07 -10.10 -22.31
C ALA A 118 7.85 -10.90 -22.79
N GLY A 119 7.61 -12.06 -22.15
CA GLY A 119 6.45 -12.93 -22.46
C GLY A 119 5.17 -12.44 -21.81
N GLU A 120 4.04 -12.54 -22.53
CA GLU A 120 2.74 -12.24 -21.98
C GLU A 120 2.33 -13.23 -20.89
N ASN A 121 1.83 -12.72 -19.76
CA ASN A 121 1.38 -13.50 -18.62
C ASN A 121 0.22 -12.77 -17.90
N GLU A 122 -0.36 -13.39 -16.87
CA GLU A 122 -1.50 -12.85 -16.11
C GLU A 122 -1.25 -11.49 -15.44
N TYR A 123 0.03 -11.10 -15.25
CA TYR A 123 0.42 -9.82 -14.66
C TYR A 123 0.78 -8.76 -15.70
N SER A 124 0.86 -9.10 -17.00
CA SER A 124 1.31 -8.19 -18.05
C SER A 124 0.53 -6.87 -18.10
N ALA A 125 -0.77 -6.90 -17.79
CA ALA A 125 -1.62 -5.72 -17.75
C ALA A 125 -1.97 -5.24 -16.32
N ARG A 126 -1.31 -5.78 -15.29
CA ARG A 126 -1.46 -5.36 -13.88
C ARG A 126 -0.94 -3.95 -13.65
N TYR A 127 0.01 -3.52 -14.45
CA TYR A 127 0.59 -2.18 -14.44
C TYR A 127 0.31 -1.47 -15.75
N VAL A 128 0.44 -0.15 -15.74
CA VAL A 128 0.22 0.67 -16.94
C VAL A 128 1.48 0.67 -17.79
N TRP A 129 1.36 0.17 -19.04
CA TRP A 129 2.43 0.09 -20.02
C TRP A 129 2.03 0.73 -21.34
N THR A 130 3.00 1.34 -22.03
CA THR A 130 2.86 1.66 -23.46
C THR A 130 3.09 0.40 -24.30
N PRO A 131 2.56 0.34 -25.55
CA PRO A 131 2.69 -0.84 -26.40
C PRO A 131 4.13 -1.13 -26.84
N ASN A 132 4.99 -0.12 -26.88
CA ASN A 132 6.42 -0.24 -27.17
C ASN A 132 7.19 0.98 -26.66
N VAL A 133 8.51 0.93 -26.66
CA VAL A 133 9.40 1.99 -26.13
C VAL A 133 9.33 3.31 -26.91
N PHE A 134 8.82 3.33 -28.13
CA PHE A 134 8.70 4.54 -28.96
C PHE A 134 7.41 5.33 -28.69
N VAL A 135 6.44 4.75 -27.98
CA VAL A 135 5.21 5.42 -27.55
C VAL A 135 5.45 6.08 -26.21
N TYR A 136 5.49 7.41 -26.19
CA TYR A 136 5.83 8.19 -25.00
C TYR A 136 4.86 9.37 -24.81
N PRO A 137 3.64 9.16 -24.29
CA PRO A 137 2.65 10.22 -24.08
C PRO A 137 3.12 11.28 -23.10
N GLU A 138 2.98 12.57 -23.45
CA GLU A 138 3.57 13.71 -22.73
C GLU A 138 2.98 13.96 -21.33
N HIS A 139 1.77 13.49 -21.07
CA HIS A 139 1.05 13.83 -19.83
C HIS A 139 1.31 12.87 -18.66
N TYR A 140 2.15 11.85 -18.86
CA TYR A 140 2.47 10.84 -17.87
C TYR A 140 3.98 10.74 -17.65
N ARG A 141 4.36 10.17 -16.51
CA ARG A 141 5.76 9.86 -16.22
C ARG A 141 6.05 8.41 -16.60
N TRP A 142 7.10 8.20 -17.40
CA TRP A 142 7.46 6.89 -17.91
C TRP A 142 8.89 6.52 -17.57
N VAL A 143 9.12 5.22 -17.44
CA VAL A 143 10.46 4.63 -17.39
C VAL A 143 10.63 3.71 -18.58
N SER A 144 11.72 3.89 -19.32
CA SER A 144 12.02 3.22 -20.60
C SER A 144 13.27 2.39 -20.51
N GLY A 145 13.33 1.26 -21.25
CA GLY A 145 14.56 0.54 -21.56
C GLY A 145 15.24 -0.18 -20.39
N VAL A 146 14.54 -0.39 -19.28
CA VAL A 146 15.10 -1.04 -18.08
C VAL A 146 14.49 -2.43 -17.82
N CYS A 147 13.65 -2.91 -18.73
CA CYS A 147 12.96 -4.19 -18.62
C CYS A 147 13.12 -5.01 -19.89
N ASP A 148 12.91 -6.32 -19.80
CA ASP A 148 12.94 -7.23 -20.96
C ASP A 148 11.73 -7.04 -21.86
N ARG A 149 10.63 -6.51 -21.30
CA ARG A 149 9.41 -6.16 -22.01
C ARG A 149 9.63 -4.95 -22.92
N ASP A 150 9.16 -5.03 -24.16
CA ASP A 150 9.05 -3.87 -25.03
C ASP A 150 7.90 -2.98 -24.58
N GLY A 151 8.23 -1.80 -24.07
CA GLY A 151 7.27 -0.82 -23.53
C GLY A 151 7.87 0.06 -22.44
N ASN A 152 7.14 1.14 -22.14
CA ASN A 152 7.47 2.02 -21.02
C ASN A 152 6.43 1.79 -19.92
N TYR A 153 6.84 1.67 -18.66
CA TYR A 153 5.88 1.62 -17.57
C TYR A 153 5.65 3.00 -16.95
N MET A 154 4.40 3.26 -16.61
CA MET A 154 4.02 4.48 -15.91
C MET A 154 4.47 4.43 -14.46
N VAL A 155 4.87 5.59 -13.92
CA VAL A 155 5.21 5.77 -12.51
C VAL A 155 4.42 6.92 -11.92
N ASN A 156 4.07 6.80 -10.63
CA ASN A 156 3.39 7.87 -9.92
C ASN A 156 4.39 8.93 -9.41
N PHE A 157 5.43 8.51 -8.68
CA PHE A 157 6.40 9.43 -8.06
C PHE A 157 7.82 9.14 -8.49
N PHE A 158 8.34 7.97 -8.16
CA PHE A 158 9.72 7.56 -8.42
C PHE A 158 9.80 6.45 -9.46
N SER A 159 10.94 6.29 -10.11
CA SER A 159 11.17 5.22 -11.09
C SER A 159 10.98 3.81 -10.52
N SER A 160 11.14 3.68 -9.20
CA SER A 160 10.93 2.44 -8.44
C SER A 160 9.46 2.19 -8.04
N GLN A 161 8.53 3.04 -8.48
CA GLN A 161 7.10 2.96 -8.11
C GLN A 161 6.20 2.82 -9.34
N PRO A 162 6.20 1.65 -10.01
CA PRO A 162 5.36 1.38 -11.16
C PRO A 162 3.87 1.48 -10.79
N ALA A 163 3.11 2.19 -11.62
CA ALA A 163 1.70 2.47 -11.40
C ALA A 163 0.83 1.23 -11.70
N LEU A 164 -0.03 0.88 -10.75
CA LEU A 164 -1.03 -0.18 -10.91
C LEU A 164 -2.13 0.25 -11.88
N ASN A 165 -2.63 -0.70 -12.67
CA ASN A 165 -3.62 -0.46 -13.70
C ASN A 165 -5.02 -0.82 -13.23
N TYR A 166 -5.82 0.19 -12.90
CA TYR A 166 -7.26 0.05 -12.59
C TYR A 166 -8.17 0.40 -13.78
N GLY A 167 -7.56 0.68 -14.95
CA GLY A 167 -8.25 1.18 -16.12
C GLY A 167 -8.39 2.70 -16.12
N PHE A 168 -8.86 3.21 -17.26
CA PHE A 168 -9.06 4.63 -17.51
C PHE A 168 -10.52 4.87 -17.86
N GLU A 169 -11.20 5.75 -17.14
CA GLU A 169 -12.57 6.14 -17.43
C GLU A 169 -12.65 6.96 -18.75
N GLN A 170 -11.71 7.90 -18.90
CA GLN A 170 -11.52 8.65 -20.14
C GLN A 170 -10.27 8.13 -20.84
N ARG A 171 -10.48 7.48 -22.00
CA ARG A 171 -9.41 6.89 -22.79
C ARG A 171 -9.07 7.82 -23.95
N THR A 172 -7.85 8.31 -23.95
CA THR A 172 -7.29 9.17 -25.00
C THR A 172 -6.33 8.41 -25.91
N GLU A 173 -5.90 7.21 -25.48
CA GLU A 173 -4.91 6.39 -26.17
C GLU A 173 -5.43 4.96 -26.37
N PRO A 174 -5.11 4.29 -27.50
CA PRO A 174 -5.61 2.95 -27.79
C PRO A 174 -5.16 1.86 -26.79
N TRP A 175 -4.05 2.05 -26.12
CA TRP A 175 -3.49 1.11 -25.15
C TRP A 175 -4.11 1.23 -23.76
N GLN A 176 -4.86 2.28 -23.48
CA GLN A 176 -5.55 2.46 -22.20
C GLN A 176 -6.70 1.47 -22.05
N LEU A 177 -6.69 0.69 -21.00
CA LEU A 177 -7.76 -0.26 -20.70
C LEU A 177 -8.94 0.45 -20.02
N PRO A 178 -10.19 0.07 -20.32
CA PRO A 178 -11.35 0.57 -19.57
C PRO A 178 -11.38 -0.08 -18.17
N PRO A 179 -12.07 0.52 -17.16
CA PRO A 179 -12.19 -0.03 -15.81
C PRO A 179 -12.85 -1.43 -15.76
N GLU A 180 -13.69 -1.75 -16.74
CA GLU A 180 -14.36 -3.05 -16.87
C GLU A 180 -13.45 -4.15 -17.43
N HIS A 181 -12.29 -3.79 -17.96
CA HIS A 181 -11.37 -4.79 -18.52
C HIS A 181 -10.97 -5.82 -17.48
N PRO A 182 -10.91 -7.12 -17.81
CA PRO A 182 -10.60 -8.18 -16.83
C PRO A 182 -9.30 -7.93 -16.04
N ALA A 183 -8.25 -7.42 -16.66
CA ALA A 183 -6.99 -7.12 -16.02
C ALA A 183 -7.10 -5.97 -14.99
N ALA A 184 -7.85 -4.89 -15.32
CA ALA A 184 -8.10 -3.78 -14.40
C ALA A 184 -8.93 -4.25 -13.19
N ARG A 185 -9.97 -5.07 -13.44
CA ARG A 185 -10.75 -5.70 -12.38
C ARG A 185 -9.92 -6.65 -11.51
N ALA A 186 -9.01 -7.42 -12.11
CA ALA A 186 -8.11 -8.29 -11.35
C ALA A 186 -7.18 -7.50 -10.43
N THR A 187 -6.74 -6.30 -10.84
CA THR A 187 -5.98 -5.39 -9.97
C THR A 187 -6.83 -4.92 -8.78
N LEU A 188 -8.06 -4.49 -9.04
CA LEU A 188 -8.99 -4.06 -8.02
C LEU A 188 -9.31 -5.18 -7.01
N GLU A 189 -9.59 -6.39 -7.48
CA GLU A 189 -9.88 -7.53 -6.61
C GLU A 189 -8.66 -7.96 -5.79
N ALA A 190 -7.45 -7.89 -6.35
CA ALA A 190 -6.23 -8.15 -5.60
C ALA A 190 -6.03 -7.14 -4.45
N MET A 191 -6.32 -5.85 -4.68
CA MET A 191 -6.25 -4.84 -3.62
C MET A 191 -7.35 -5.02 -2.57
N LYS A 192 -8.58 -5.38 -2.96
CA LYS A 192 -9.64 -5.75 -2.02
C LYS A 192 -9.27 -6.98 -1.19
N ASP A 193 -8.55 -7.94 -1.76
CA ASP A 193 -8.07 -9.12 -1.05
C ASP A 193 -7.00 -8.77 0.00
N VAL A 194 -6.15 -7.80 -0.28
CA VAL A 194 -5.25 -7.20 0.74
C VAL A 194 -6.05 -6.57 1.88
N MET A 195 -7.08 -5.79 1.56
CA MET A 195 -7.92 -5.17 2.59
C MET A 195 -8.63 -6.22 3.46
N ARG A 196 -9.21 -7.26 2.85
CA ARG A 196 -9.87 -8.37 3.58
C ARG A 196 -8.88 -9.05 4.51
N PHE A 197 -7.68 -9.37 4.03
CA PHE A 197 -6.64 -10.02 4.82
C PHE A 197 -6.35 -9.29 6.15
N TRP A 198 -6.14 -7.98 6.11
CA TRP A 198 -5.86 -7.22 7.33
C TRP A 198 -7.09 -6.98 8.19
N MET A 199 -8.28 -6.79 7.58
CA MET A 199 -9.54 -6.68 8.33
C MET A 199 -9.88 -7.97 9.05
N ASP A 200 -9.64 -9.13 8.44
CA ASP A 200 -9.85 -10.45 9.08
C ASP A 200 -8.87 -10.67 10.26
N MET A 201 -7.72 -10.01 10.24
CA MET A 201 -6.77 -10.00 11.36
C MET A 201 -7.14 -8.99 12.47
N GLY A 202 -8.10 -8.09 12.24
CA GLY A 202 -8.58 -7.13 13.23
C GLY A 202 -8.35 -5.65 12.91
N CYS A 203 -7.76 -5.32 11.75
CA CYS A 203 -7.65 -3.94 11.30
C CYS A 203 -9.04 -3.31 11.11
N ASP A 204 -9.27 -2.09 11.62
CA ASP A 204 -10.58 -1.43 11.55
C ASP A 204 -10.83 -0.70 10.23
N GLY A 205 -9.81 -0.55 9.40
CA GLY A 205 -9.91 0.12 8.11
C GLY A 205 -8.56 0.63 7.60
N PHE A 206 -8.63 1.53 6.62
CA PHE A 206 -7.44 2.03 5.96
C PHE A 206 -7.52 3.54 5.75
N ARG A 207 -6.37 4.19 5.89
CA ARG A 207 -6.12 5.46 5.23
C ARG A 207 -5.58 5.12 3.84
N VAL A 208 -6.27 5.58 2.82
CA VAL A 208 -5.92 5.28 1.42
C VAL A 208 -5.05 6.39 0.89
N ASP A 209 -3.81 6.04 0.53
CA ASP A 209 -2.87 6.98 -0.08
C ASP A 209 -3.29 7.30 -1.51
N MET A 210 -3.19 8.59 -1.90
CA MET A 210 -3.50 9.06 -3.24
C MET A 210 -4.86 8.55 -3.76
N ALA A 211 -5.91 8.77 -2.98
CA ALA A 211 -7.28 8.32 -3.29
C ALA A 211 -8.03 9.17 -4.33
N ALA A 212 -7.39 10.16 -4.94
CA ALA A 212 -7.99 11.07 -5.93
C ALA A 212 -7.89 10.54 -7.35
#